data_d1d983bb3624f80069456124b3cb5a94
#
_entry.id   d1d983bb3624f80069456124b3cb5a94
#
_cell.length_a   1.000
_cell.length_b   1.000
_cell.length_c   1.000
_cell.angle_alpha   90.00
_cell.angle_beta   90.00
_cell.angle_gamma   90.00
#
_symmetry.space_group_name_H-M   'P 1'
#
loop_
_entity.id
_entity.type
_entity.pdbx_description
1 polymer ?
#
loop_
_entity_poly.entity_id
_entity_poly.type
_entity_poly.pdbx_seq_one_letter_code
_entity_poly.pdbx_strand_id
1 'polypeptide(L)'
;MDDTKDIQTPVAETPVAPVIKKKKNKRAVPEGQVHIKSTFNNTIITFTDPTGGVLSASSAGACGFRGSKKSTAFAAQIAMEKAAGLVKQNYSLSKVDVFVKGLGLGRDSAVRALQTSDIFVNSISDVTGLPHGGCRPRKARRM
;
A
#
# COMPACT_ATOMS: atom_id res chain seq x y z
N MET A 1 -8.75 -25.06 -61.74
CA MET A 1 -7.32 -25.35 -61.67
C MET A 1 -6.68 -24.25 -60.86
N ASP A 2 -6.82 -24.36 -59.58
CA ASP A 2 -6.35 -23.25 -58.70
C ASP A 2 -6.19 -23.77 -57.30
N ASP A 3 -4.97 -24.07 -56.97
CA ASP A 3 -4.57 -24.56 -55.64
C ASP A 3 -4.15 -23.38 -54.76
N THR A 4 -5.04 -22.93 -53.94
CA THR A 4 -4.71 -22.02 -52.83
C THR A 4 -4.36 -22.86 -51.60
N LYS A 5 -3.07 -22.96 -51.34
CA LYS A 5 -2.56 -23.64 -50.15
C LYS A 5 -2.66 -22.71 -48.94
N ASP A 6 -3.51 -23.10 -47.99
CA ASP A 6 -3.58 -22.57 -46.65
C ASP A 6 -2.29 -22.90 -45.87
N ILE A 7 -1.54 -21.87 -45.54
CA ILE A 7 -0.40 -22.00 -44.62
C ILE A 7 -0.91 -21.73 -43.22
N GLN A 8 -1.29 -22.80 -42.51
CA GLN A 8 -1.50 -22.76 -41.07
C GLN A 8 -0.13 -22.86 -40.38
N THR A 9 0.29 -21.76 -39.76
CA THR A 9 1.40 -21.77 -38.81
C THR A 9 0.87 -22.21 -37.44
N PRO A 10 1.42 -23.25 -36.82
CA PRO A 10 1.05 -23.66 -35.46
C PRO A 10 1.71 -22.69 -34.47
N VAL A 11 0.88 -21.95 -33.76
CA VAL A 11 1.31 -21.20 -32.58
C VAL A 11 1.61 -22.22 -31.48
N ALA A 12 2.87 -22.41 -31.18
CA ALA A 12 3.33 -23.23 -30.06
C ALA A 12 3.03 -22.52 -28.75
N GLU A 13 1.93 -22.90 -28.10
CA GLU A 13 1.67 -22.58 -26.70
C GLU A 13 2.67 -23.38 -25.83
N THR A 14 3.66 -22.69 -25.29
CA THR A 14 4.47 -23.22 -24.20
C THR A 14 3.67 -23.11 -22.91
N PRO A 15 3.32 -24.20 -22.23
CA PRO A 15 2.67 -24.13 -20.93
C PRO A 15 3.68 -23.63 -19.90
N VAL A 16 3.54 -22.36 -19.50
CA VAL A 16 4.28 -21.85 -18.35
C VAL A 16 3.68 -22.48 -17.10
N ALA A 17 4.34 -23.53 -16.61
CA ALA A 17 3.98 -24.17 -15.35
C ALA A 17 4.01 -23.13 -14.22
N PRO A 18 2.97 -23.02 -13.38
CA PRO A 18 2.97 -22.10 -12.25
C PRO A 18 4.04 -22.56 -11.25
N VAL A 19 5.09 -21.76 -11.11
CA VAL A 19 6.10 -21.95 -10.07
C VAL A 19 5.42 -21.71 -8.73
N ILE A 20 4.97 -22.77 -8.08
CA ILE A 20 4.43 -22.74 -6.72
C ILE A 20 5.60 -22.41 -5.78
N LYS A 21 5.80 -21.12 -5.53
CA LYS A 21 6.72 -20.68 -4.48
C LYS A 21 6.16 -21.16 -3.16
N LYS A 22 6.82 -22.16 -2.53
CA LYS A 22 6.50 -22.62 -1.17
C LYS A 22 6.42 -21.40 -0.26
N LYS A 23 5.22 -21.09 0.29
CA LYS A 23 5.02 -20.06 1.31
C LYS A 23 5.89 -20.47 2.50
N LYS A 24 6.97 -19.74 2.76
CA LYS A 24 7.68 -19.84 4.04
C LYS A 24 6.65 -19.54 5.13
N ASN A 25 6.50 -20.42 6.13
CA ASN A 25 5.68 -20.17 7.30
C ASN A 25 6.15 -18.87 7.93
N LYS A 26 5.40 -17.80 7.72
CA LYS A 26 5.70 -16.50 8.30
C LYS A 26 5.24 -16.51 9.75
N ARG A 27 6.05 -15.91 10.63
CA ARG A 27 5.77 -15.76 12.04
C ARG A 27 4.40 -15.09 12.22
N ALA A 28 3.51 -15.64 13.04
CA ALA A 28 2.25 -15.01 13.41
C ALA A 28 2.53 -13.79 14.30
N VAL A 29 1.93 -12.65 13.95
CA VAL A 29 2.06 -11.37 14.68
C VAL A 29 0.65 -10.85 14.92
N PRO A 30 0.04 -11.13 16.10
CA PRO A 30 -1.34 -10.73 16.37
C PRO A 30 -1.51 -9.22 16.59
N GLU A 31 -0.48 -8.55 17.10
CA GLU A 31 -0.45 -7.11 17.39
C GLU A 31 0.67 -6.44 16.60
N GLY A 32 0.41 -5.25 16.08
CA GLY A 32 1.41 -4.51 15.31
C GLY A 32 1.10 -3.02 15.21
N GLN A 33 1.86 -2.34 14.38
CA GLN A 33 1.72 -0.92 14.14
C GLN A 33 1.46 -0.63 12.66
N VAL A 34 0.72 0.42 12.39
CA VAL A 34 0.49 0.94 11.03
C VAL A 34 1.01 2.37 10.94
N HIS A 35 1.93 2.59 10.05
CA HIS A 35 2.47 3.90 9.75
C HIS A 35 1.88 4.42 8.43
N ILE A 36 1.08 5.49 8.51
CA ILE A 36 0.46 6.16 7.37
C ILE A 36 1.19 7.45 7.11
N LYS A 37 1.96 7.52 6.02
CA LYS A 37 2.60 8.76 5.57
C LYS A 37 1.82 9.32 4.40
N SER A 38 1.06 10.39 4.63
CA SER A 38 0.24 11.06 3.61
C SER A 38 0.82 12.43 3.29
N THR A 39 1.24 12.61 2.05
CA THR A 39 1.72 13.88 1.47
C THR A 39 0.75 14.38 0.42
N PHE A 40 0.93 15.62 -0.05
CA PHE A 40 0.12 16.16 -1.15
C PHE A 40 0.28 15.42 -2.49
N ASN A 41 1.28 14.55 -2.63
CA ASN A 41 1.57 13.84 -3.88
C ASN A 41 1.36 12.33 -3.79
N ASN A 42 1.37 11.73 -2.59
CA ASN A 42 1.28 10.28 -2.43
C ASN A 42 0.89 9.90 -0.99
N THR A 43 0.31 8.70 -0.82
CA THR A 43 0.10 8.06 0.47
C THR A 43 0.87 6.75 0.50
N ILE A 44 1.66 6.54 1.55
CA ILE A 44 2.46 5.34 1.81
C ILE A 44 1.98 4.75 3.12
N ILE A 45 1.74 3.45 3.12
CA ILE A 45 1.25 2.69 4.25
C ILE A 45 2.22 1.57 4.53
N THR A 46 2.64 1.44 5.78
CA THR A 46 3.58 0.41 6.23
C THR A 46 3.05 -0.25 7.48
N PHE A 47 2.91 -1.56 7.46
CA PHE A 47 2.61 -2.37 8.63
C PHE A 47 3.90 -2.90 9.23
N THR A 48 4.03 -2.79 10.54
CA THR A 48 5.20 -3.25 11.26
C THR A 48 4.82 -4.08 12.49
N ASP A 49 5.76 -4.86 12.99
CA ASP A 49 5.71 -5.46 14.31
C ASP A 49 5.77 -4.38 15.40
N PRO A 50 5.47 -4.68 16.66
CA PRO A 50 5.70 -3.76 17.78
C PRO A 50 7.17 -3.33 17.93
N THR A 51 8.10 -4.16 17.44
CA THR A 51 9.56 -3.87 17.44
C THR A 51 10.02 -3.00 16.27
N GLY A 52 9.11 -2.66 15.32
CA GLY A 52 9.43 -1.87 14.13
C GLY A 52 9.84 -2.67 12.88
N GLY A 53 9.85 -4.00 12.96
CA GLY A 53 10.11 -4.86 11.81
C GLY A 53 8.99 -4.77 10.75
N VAL A 54 9.31 -4.49 9.48
CA VAL A 54 8.31 -4.32 8.42
C VAL A 54 7.68 -5.65 8.02
N LEU A 55 6.35 -5.74 8.12
CA LEU A 55 5.54 -6.90 7.70
C LEU A 55 5.06 -6.76 6.25
N SER A 56 4.50 -5.59 5.93
CA SER A 56 4.00 -5.28 4.59
C SER A 56 4.04 -3.77 4.35
N ALA A 57 4.20 -3.39 3.10
CA ALA A 57 4.11 -1.99 2.69
C ALA A 57 3.35 -1.88 1.37
N SER A 58 2.58 -0.81 1.24
CA SER A 58 1.91 -0.44 0.00
C SER A 58 1.87 1.08 -0.16
N SER A 59 1.65 1.54 -1.37
CA SER A 59 1.47 2.97 -1.64
C SER A 59 0.48 3.16 -2.79
N ALA A 60 -0.08 4.37 -2.93
CA ALA A 60 -0.93 4.69 -4.06
C ALA A 60 -0.23 4.44 -5.41
N GLY A 61 1.07 4.72 -5.50
CA GLY A 61 1.86 4.41 -6.69
C GLY A 61 2.02 2.91 -6.97
N ALA A 62 2.15 2.08 -5.93
CA ALA A 62 2.23 0.62 -6.04
C ALA A 62 0.88 -0.03 -6.40
N CYS A 63 -0.23 0.68 -6.21
CA CYS A 63 -1.57 0.27 -6.62
C CYS A 63 -1.92 0.68 -8.06
N GLY A 64 -0.97 1.23 -8.81
CA GLY A 64 -1.16 1.61 -10.22
C GLY A 64 -1.60 3.05 -10.45
N PHE A 65 -1.86 3.83 -9.40
CA PHE A 65 -2.17 5.25 -9.56
C PHE A 65 -0.95 6.03 -10.03
N ARG A 66 -1.15 7.02 -10.91
CA ARG A 66 -0.09 7.85 -11.49
C ARG A 66 -0.43 9.35 -11.38
N GLY A 67 0.59 10.19 -11.41
CA GLY A 67 0.45 11.65 -11.38
C GLY A 67 -0.37 12.13 -10.17
N SER A 68 -1.29 13.05 -10.41
CA SER A 68 -2.17 13.64 -9.39
C SER A 68 -3.13 12.65 -8.73
N LYS A 69 -3.45 11.53 -9.38
CA LYS A 69 -4.33 10.49 -8.82
C LYS A 69 -3.76 9.79 -7.58
N LYS A 70 -2.44 9.83 -7.37
CA LYS A 70 -1.78 9.23 -6.19
C LYS A 70 -2.12 9.93 -4.86
N SER A 71 -2.49 11.20 -4.90
CA SER A 71 -2.82 11.99 -3.71
C SER A 71 -4.28 11.91 -3.30
N THR A 72 -5.11 11.19 -4.05
CA THR A 72 -6.55 11.09 -3.77
C THR A 72 -6.83 10.19 -2.57
N ALA A 73 -7.94 10.48 -1.89
CA ALA A 73 -8.45 9.68 -0.77
C ALA A 73 -8.74 8.22 -1.20
N PHE A 74 -9.29 8.03 -2.39
CA PHE A 74 -9.57 6.71 -2.96
C PHE A 74 -8.31 5.88 -3.17
N ALA A 75 -7.22 6.49 -3.69
CA ALA A 75 -5.95 5.80 -3.85
C ALA A 75 -5.34 5.34 -2.52
N ALA A 76 -5.53 6.13 -1.46
CA ALA A 76 -5.09 5.78 -0.12
C ALA A 76 -5.91 4.60 0.46
N GLN A 77 -7.22 4.57 0.21
CA GLN A 77 -8.09 3.46 0.60
C GLN A 77 -7.62 2.15 -0.06
N ILE A 78 -7.47 2.11 -1.37
CA ILE A 78 -7.01 0.92 -2.11
C ILE A 78 -5.62 0.47 -1.66
N ALA A 79 -4.72 1.42 -1.37
CA ALA A 79 -3.38 1.10 -0.85
C ALA A 79 -3.46 0.45 0.54
N MET A 80 -4.38 0.90 1.41
CA MET A 80 -4.60 0.31 2.73
C MET A 80 -5.20 -1.09 2.62
N GLU A 81 -6.26 -1.27 1.85
CA GLU A 81 -6.91 -2.57 1.66
C GLU A 81 -5.91 -3.62 1.15
N LYS A 82 -5.07 -3.25 0.17
CA LYS A 82 -4.03 -4.13 -0.36
C LYS A 82 -3.00 -4.52 0.70
N ALA A 83 -2.52 -3.55 1.49
CA ALA A 83 -1.52 -3.82 2.53
C ALA A 83 -2.13 -4.66 3.67
N ALA A 84 -3.33 -4.33 4.12
CA ALA A 84 -4.07 -5.04 5.17
C ALA A 84 -4.37 -6.50 4.78
N GLY A 85 -4.83 -6.74 3.54
CA GLY A 85 -5.06 -8.08 3.03
C GLY A 85 -3.81 -8.96 3.07
N LEU A 86 -2.66 -8.41 2.65
CA LEU A 86 -1.37 -9.13 2.69
C LEU A 86 -0.93 -9.46 4.13
N VAL A 87 -1.14 -8.56 5.07
CA VAL A 87 -0.75 -8.77 6.47
C VAL A 87 -1.66 -9.78 7.15
N LYS A 88 -2.96 -9.71 6.95
CA LYS A 88 -3.92 -10.71 7.45
C LYS A 88 -3.57 -12.12 6.96
N GLN A 89 -3.32 -12.27 5.65
CA GLN A 89 -3.02 -13.57 5.04
C GLN A 89 -1.69 -14.16 5.49
N ASN A 90 -0.67 -13.32 5.69
CA ASN A 90 0.69 -13.78 5.95
C ASN A 90 1.05 -13.84 7.42
N TYR A 91 0.49 -12.97 8.25
CA TYR A 91 0.90 -12.76 9.65
C TYR A 91 -0.25 -12.87 10.65
N SER A 92 -1.50 -13.02 10.19
CA SER A 92 -2.71 -13.11 11.04
C SER A 92 -2.87 -11.92 11.99
N LEU A 93 -2.50 -10.72 11.52
CA LEU A 93 -2.58 -9.48 12.30
C LEU A 93 -4.05 -9.15 12.60
N SER A 94 -4.36 -8.89 13.87
CA SER A 94 -5.72 -8.61 14.34
C SER A 94 -5.87 -7.23 15.00
N LYS A 95 -4.83 -6.73 15.67
CA LYS A 95 -4.85 -5.44 16.37
C LYS A 95 -3.72 -4.55 15.92
N VAL A 96 -3.98 -3.25 15.80
CA VAL A 96 -2.96 -2.27 15.37
C VAL A 96 -3.06 -0.95 16.12
N ASP A 97 -1.89 -0.35 16.38
CA ASP A 97 -1.73 1.05 16.72
C ASP A 97 -1.43 1.85 15.44
N VAL A 98 -2.16 2.93 15.20
CA VAL A 98 -2.07 3.72 13.98
C VAL A 98 -1.30 5.01 14.21
N PHE A 99 -0.23 5.20 13.47
CA PHE A 99 0.58 6.41 13.46
C PHE A 99 0.39 7.15 12.13
N VAL A 100 -0.23 8.33 12.18
CA VAL A 100 -0.48 9.16 11.01
C VAL A 100 0.56 10.28 10.93
N LYS A 101 1.15 10.48 9.76
CA LYS A 101 2.15 11.52 9.50
C LYS A 101 1.86 12.25 8.20
N GLY A 102 1.76 13.57 8.25
CA GLY A 102 1.59 14.45 7.09
C GLY A 102 0.17 14.99 6.91
N LEU A 103 0.02 15.91 5.97
CA LEU A 103 -1.18 16.71 5.75
C LEU A 103 -1.95 16.34 4.45
N GLY A 104 -1.64 15.19 3.84
CA GLY A 104 -2.29 14.76 2.60
C GLY A 104 -3.75 14.35 2.79
N LEU A 105 -4.55 14.41 1.74
CA LEU A 105 -5.97 14.03 1.73
C LEU A 105 -6.22 12.54 2.03
N GLY A 106 -5.20 11.70 1.89
CA GLY A 106 -5.31 10.25 2.10
C GLY A 106 -5.26 9.81 3.56
N ARG A 107 -5.01 10.70 4.54
CA ARG A 107 -4.84 10.31 5.95
C ARG A 107 -6.10 9.68 6.56
N ASP A 108 -7.23 10.35 6.47
CA ASP A 108 -8.48 9.90 7.10
C ASP A 108 -9.08 8.70 6.35
N SER A 109 -9.02 8.71 5.02
CA SER A 109 -9.51 7.60 4.21
C SER A 109 -8.72 6.31 4.41
N ALA A 110 -7.41 6.40 4.63
CA ALA A 110 -6.58 5.25 4.98
C ALA A 110 -6.98 4.65 6.35
N VAL A 111 -7.24 5.49 7.36
CA VAL A 111 -7.70 5.02 8.69
C VAL A 111 -9.08 4.35 8.59
N ARG A 112 -10.02 4.95 7.85
CA ARG A 112 -11.36 4.36 7.64
C ARG A 112 -11.29 3.01 6.93
N ALA A 113 -10.38 2.85 5.97
CA ALA A 113 -10.19 1.59 5.26
C ALA A 113 -9.70 0.45 6.15
N LEU A 114 -9.03 0.74 7.28
CA LEU A 114 -8.69 -0.27 8.29
C LEU A 114 -9.93 -0.92 8.91
N GLN A 115 -10.95 -0.12 9.21
CA GLN A 115 -12.20 -0.62 9.77
C GLN A 115 -12.91 -1.59 8.81
N THR A 116 -12.88 -1.28 7.51
CA THR A 116 -13.42 -2.15 6.46
C THR A 116 -12.62 -3.45 6.31
N SER A 117 -11.35 -3.45 6.71
CA SER A 117 -10.46 -4.61 6.61
C SER A 117 -10.55 -5.56 7.83
N ASP A 118 -11.51 -5.39 8.76
CA ASP A 118 -11.66 -6.16 10.00
C ASP A 118 -10.37 -6.23 10.85
N ILE A 119 -9.60 -5.17 10.89
CA ILE A 119 -8.45 -5.01 11.78
C ILE A 119 -8.86 -4.07 12.89
N PHE A 120 -8.74 -4.50 14.14
CA PHE A 120 -9.09 -3.70 15.30
C PHE A 120 -8.03 -2.60 15.51
N VAL A 121 -8.50 -1.35 15.58
CA VAL A 121 -7.63 -0.19 15.87
C VAL A 121 -7.67 0.06 17.38
N ASN A 122 -6.52 -0.06 18.02
CA ASN A 122 -6.34 0.15 19.45
C ASN A 122 -6.15 1.65 19.77
N SER A 123 -5.25 2.30 19.06
CA SER A 123 -4.96 3.73 19.24
C SER A 123 -4.68 4.41 17.90
N ILE A 124 -4.94 5.74 17.84
CA ILE A 124 -4.59 6.57 16.69
C ILE A 124 -3.80 7.76 17.20
N SER A 125 -2.55 7.90 16.72
CA SER A 125 -1.65 8.98 17.10
C SER A 125 -1.21 9.77 15.87
N ASP A 126 -1.31 11.10 15.94
CA ASP A 126 -0.74 11.98 14.91
C ASP A 126 0.71 12.33 15.31
N VAL A 127 1.64 11.91 14.46
CA VAL A 127 3.08 12.13 14.63
C VAL A 127 3.65 13.09 13.59
N THR A 128 2.81 13.99 13.07
CA THR A 128 3.22 15.01 12.10
C THR A 128 4.18 15.98 12.75
N GLY A 129 5.44 15.99 12.30
CA GLY A 129 6.47 16.87 12.83
C GLY A 129 6.27 18.32 12.37
N LEU A 130 6.38 19.24 13.31
CA LEU A 130 6.42 20.68 13.06
C LEU A 130 7.84 21.20 13.29
N PRO A 131 8.42 21.97 12.35
CA PRO A 131 9.74 22.55 12.55
C PRO A 131 9.68 23.68 13.60
N HIS A 132 10.57 23.67 14.58
CA HIS A 132 10.76 24.74 15.53
C HIS A 132 12.01 25.54 15.12
N GLY A 133 11.82 26.70 14.46
CA GLY A 133 12.93 27.52 13.94
C GLY A 133 13.82 26.80 12.92
N GLY A 134 13.27 25.91 12.14
CA GLY A 134 14.01 25.08 11.17
C GLY A 134 14.44 25.81 9.90
N CYS A 135 14.57 25.07 8.81
CA CYS A 135 15.02 25.62 7.52
C CYS A 135 14.06 26.70 6.98
N ARG A 136 14.61 27.66 6.24
CA ARG A 136 13.81 28.69 5.56
C ARG A 136 12.75 28.05 4.65
N PRO A 137 11.46 28.45 4.73
CA PRO A 137 10.41 27.92 3.86
C PRO A 137 10.67 28.30 2.39
N ARG A 138 10.04 27.55 1.49
CA ARG A 138 10.11 27.85 0.05
C ARG A 138 9.52 29.22 -0.27
N LYS A 139 10.09 29.90 -1.24
CA LYS A 139 9.50 31.12 -1.80
C LYS A 139 8.15 30.82 -2.44
N ALA A 140 7.23 31.82 -2.44
CA ALA A 140 5.98 31.72 -3.16
C ALA A 140 6.22 31.42 -4.65
N ARG A 141 5.33 30.62 -5.25
CA ARG A 141 5.36 30.37 -6.69
C ARG A 141 5.13 31.68 -7.44
N ARG A 142 5.96 31.96 -8.41
CA ARG A 142 5.68 33.03 -9.39
C ARG A 142 4.61 32.49 -10.34
N MET A 143 3.50 33.18 -10.44
CA MET A 143 2.45 32.95 -11.43
C MET A 143 2.78 33.73 -12.68
#